data_9717779598b17d8522857e4256233f6e
#
_entry.id   9717779598b17d8522857e4256233f6e
#
_cell.length_a   1.000
_cell.length_b   1.000
_cell.length_c   1.000
_cell.angle_alpha   90.00
_cell.angle_beta   90.00
_cell.angle_gamma   90.00
#
_symmetry.space_group_name_H-M   'P 1'
#
loop_
_entity.id
_entity.type
_entity.pdbx_description
1 polymer ?
#
loop_
_entity_poly.entity_id
_entity_poly.type
_entity_poly.pdbx_seq_one_letter_code
_entity_poly.pdbx_strand_id
1 'polypeptide(L)'
;RSLVVTGVQTCALPIWIPVVIDIGFGDIVYPGRILMDYPTILENEVPRLFVYSIYSIVAEKIEAIVSLGLANSRYKDFYDLCTLSEREDFDGELLREAIVKTFENRHTHFEEIAAFADGFTENYERQQRWKGFLRSKKVSDNRSFLEIVTGTKLFLLPVIDAIRQNLPFKNQWIHTEKQWR
;
A
#
# COMPACT_ATOMS: atom_id res chain seq x y z
N ARG A 1 -1.54 -1.02 21.07
CA ARG A 1 -0.75 -1.71 22.13
C ARG A 1 0.19 -2.67 21.43
N SER A 2 1.49 -2.54 21.69
CA SER A 2 2.51 -3.47 21.18
C SER A 2 2.70 -4.60 22.18
N LEU A 3 2.69 -5.85 21.70
CA LEU A 3 3.00 -7.05 22.46
C LEU A 3 4.40 -7.53 22.05
N VAL A 4 5.30 -7.68 22.99
CA VAL A 4 6.63 -8.27 22.74
C VAL A 4 6.60 -9.71 23.25
N VAL A 5 6.76 -10.68 22.32
CA VAL A 5 6.89 -12.09 22.65
C VAL A 5 8.35 -12.48 22.48
N THR A 6 8.95 -13.02 23.56
CA THR A 6 10.37 -13.40 23.56
C THR A 6 10.55 -14.85 23.96
N GLY A 7 11.35 -15.61 23.19
CA GLY A 7 11.92 -16.86 23.59
C GLY A 7 12.01 -17.96 22.55
N VAL A 8 13.19 -18.22 22.01
CA VAL A 8 13.57 -19.50 21.42
C VAL A 8 14.73 -20.07 22.22
N GLN A 9 14.56 -21.28 22.76
CA GLN A 9 15.59 -21.96 23.57
C GLN A 9 16.35 -22.93 22.68
N THR A 10 17.64 -22.73 22.53
CA THR A 10 18.56 -23.68 21.88
C THR A 10 19.43 -24.37 22.93
N CYS A 11 19.91 -25.61 22.64
CA CYS A 11 20.62 -26.46 23.60
C CYS A 11 21.97 -25.92 24.12
N ALA A 12 22.48 -24.78 23.61
CA ALA A 12 23.81 -24.29 23.99
C ALA A 12 23.77 -22.92 24.73
N LEU A 13 22.90 -22.01 24.35
CA LEU A 13 22.69 -20.68 24.99
C LEU A 13 21.30 -20.18 24.63
N PRO A 14 20.58 -19.54 25.55
CA PRO A 14 19.28 -18.94 25.24
C PRO A 14 19.48 -17.79 24.23
N ILE A 15 19.04 -17.98 22.99
CA ILE A 15 18.97 -16.93 21.99
C ILE A 15 17.62 -16.24 22.14
N TRP A 16 17.63 -14.95 22.48
CA TRP A 16 16.44 -14.14 22.56
C TRP A 16 16.24 -13.40 21.25
N ILE A 17 15.19 -13.73 20.53
CA ILE A 17 14.81 -13.01 19.31
C ILE A 17 13.57 -12.17 19.66
N PRO A 18 13.69 -10.84 19.75
CA PRO A 18 12.56 -9.98 19.99
C PRO A 18 11.64 -10.01 18.77
N VAL A 19 10.36 -10.35 18.98
CA VAL A 19 9.31 -10.24 17.96
C VAL A 19 8.35 -9.15 18.39
N VAL A 20 8.20 -8.12 17.55
CA VAL A 20 7.26 -7.04 17.77
C VAL A 20 6.00 -7.32 16.95
N ILE A 21 4.85 -7.32 17.62
CA ILE A 21 3.54 -7.46 16.99
C ILE A 21 2.77 -6.17 17.24
N ASP A 22 2.45 -5.48 16.15
CA ASP A 22 1.58 -4.30 16.19
C ASP A 22 0.14 -4.73 15.96
N ILE A 23 -0.76 -4.34 16.85
CA ILE A 23 -2.18 -4.69 16.78
C ILE A 23 -2.98 -3.43 16.46
N GLY A 24 -3.56 -3.38 15.25
CA GLY A 24 -4.50 -2.34 14.83
C GLY A 24 -5.94 -2.75 15.15
N PHE A 25 -6.80 -1.75 15.36
CA PHE A 25 -8.23 -1.93 15.58
C PHE A 25 -9.00 -0.92 14.75
N GLY A 26 -10.16 -1.35 14.22
CA GLY A 26 -11.09 -0.46 13.54
C GLY A 26 -10.83 -0.27 12.05
N ASP A 27 -9.87 -0.95 11.46
CA ASP A 27 -9.64 -0.89 10.02
C ASP A 27 -10.73 -1.65 9.25
N ILE A 28 -11.12 -1.09 8.12
CA ILE A 28 -12.08 -1.72 7.21
C ILE A 28 -11.37 -2.73 6.31
N VAL A 29 -11.88 -3.95 6.28
CA VAL A 29 -11.38 -5.01 5.38
C VAL A 29 -12.41 -5.28 4.30
N TYR A 30 -12.13 -4.87 3.05
CA TYR A 30 -13.03 -5.03 1.92
C TYR A 30 -12.33 -5.68 0.71
N PRO A 31 -12.98 -6.59 -0.02
CA PRO A 31 -14.34 -7.13 0.17
C PRO A 31 -14.47 -8.09 1.36
N GLY A 32 -13.37 -8.43 2.02
CA GLY A 32 -13.29 -9.29 3.18
C GLY A 32 -11.88 -9.83 3.38
N ARG A 33 -11.67 -10.51 4.51
CA ARG A 33 -10.40 -11.20 4.79
C ARG A 33 -10.27 -12.44 3.90
N ILE A 34 -9.06 -12.71 3.45
CA ILE A 34 -8.74 -13.85 2.59
C ILE A 34 -7.97 -14.87 3.43
N LEU A 35 -8.44 -16.12 3.43
CA LEU A 35 -7.70 -17.22 4.03
C LEU A 35 -6.69 -17.75 3.01
N MET A 36 -5.41 -17.69 3.33
CA MET A 36 -4.35 -18.18 2.44
C MET A 36 -3.30 -18.97 3.19
N ASP A 37 -2.63 -19.85 2.46
CA ASP A 37 -1.44 -20.53 2.91
C ASP A 37 -0.26 -19.52 2.84
N TYR A 38 0.22 -19.10 4.00
CA TYR A 38 1.24 -18.05 4.08
C TYR A 38 2.63 -18.64 3.73
N PRO A 39 3.36 -18.07 2.75
CA PRO A 39 4.63 -18.63 2.32
C PRO A 39 5.66 -18.59 3.44
N THR A 40 6.32 -19.74 3.66
CA THR A 40 7.40 -19.88 4.64
C THR A 40 8.77 -19.78 3.97
N ILE A 41 9.76 -19.25 4.70
CA ILE A 41 11.15 -19.15 4.20
C ILE A 41 11.85 -20.53 4.29
N LEU A 42 11.45 -21.34 5.27
CA LEU A 42 11.98 -22.68 5.51
C LEU A 42 10.94 -23.72 5.10
N GLU A 43 11.38 -24.95 4.81
CA GLU A 43 10.52 -26.10 4.49
C GLU A 43 9.80 -26.63 5.75
N ASN A 44 8.95 -25.79 6.34
CA ASN A 44 8.12 -26.12 7.49
C ASN A 44 6.64 -26.19 7.09
N GLU A 45 5.80 -26.62 8.03
CA GLU A 45 4.35 -26.56 7.85
C GLU A 45 3.91 -25.13 7.47
N VAL A 46 3.10 -25.05 6.42
CA VAL A 46 2.60 -23.77 5.89
C VAL A 46 1.43 -23.30 6.74
N PRO A 47 1.54 -22.19 7.49
CA PRO A 47 0.46 -21.71 8.30
C PRO A 47 -0.66 -21.11 7.44
N ARG A 48 -1.91 -21.44 7.78
CA ARG A 48 -3.09 -20.82 7.14
C ARG A 48 -3.53 -19.60 7.94
N LEU A 49 -3.46 -18.46 7.32
CA LEU A 49 -3.73 -17.16 7.95
C LEU A 49 -4.80 -16.37 7.20
N PHE A 50 -5.56 -15.58 7.94
CA PHE A 50 -6.38 -14.54 7.33
C PHE A 50 -5.51 -13.32 7.04
N VAL A 51 -5.56 -12.86 5.79
CA VAL A 51 -4.84 -11.68 5.32
C VAL A 51 -5.80 -10.64 4.76
N TYR A 52 -5.35 -9.41 4.67
CA TYR A 52 -6.06 -8.35 3.97
C TYR A 52 -6.13 -8.62 2.47
N SER A 53 -7.22 -8.19 1.86
CA SER A 53 -7.31 -8.13 0.41
C SER A 53 -6.34 -7.08 -0.15
N ILE A 54 -5.88 -7.25 -1.38
CA ILE A 54 -5.08 -6.25 -2.08
C ILE A 54 -5.83 -4.92 -2.20
N TYR A 55 -7.15 -4.94 -2.30
CA TYR A 55 -8.01 -3.75 -2.34
C TYR A 55 -7.93 -2.94 -1.04
N SER A 56 -7.98 -3.60 0.11
CA SER A 56 -7.81 -2.93 1.41
C SER A 56 -6.41 -2.33 1.54
N ILE A 57 -5.38 -3.06 1.11
CA ILE A 57 -3.99 -2.58 1.13
C ILE A 57 -3.85 -1.30 0.30
N VAL A 58 -4.40 -1.29 -0.91
CA VAL A 58 -4.38 -0.10 -1.79
C VAL A 58 -5.15 1.04 -1.16
N ALA A 59 -6.35 0.78 -0.64
CA ALA A 59 -7.21 1.80 -0.03
C ALA A 59 -6.56 2.49 1.17
N GLU A 60 -5.92 1.73 2.06
CA GLU A 60 -5.21 2.29 3.22
C GLU A 60 -3.99 3.13 2.82
N LYS A 61 -3.24 2.69 1.81
CA LYS A 61 -2.06 3.40 1.34
C LYS A 61 -2.40 4.71 0.64
N ILE A 62 -3.44 4.72 -0.22
CA ILE A 62 -3.84 5.98 -0.87
C ILE A 62 -4.47 6.92 0.14
N GLU A 63 -5.24 6.44 1.11
CA GLU A 63 -5.77 7.27 2.18
C GLU A 63 -4.64 7.94 2.97
N ALA A 64 -3.60 7.18 3.38
CA ALA A 64 -2.45 7.73 4.08
C ALA A 64 -1.68 8.78 3.23
N ILE A 65 -1.64 8.60 1.90
CA ILE A 65 -1.03 9.60 1.00
C ILE A 65 -1.87 10.88 0.97
N VAL A 66 -3.18 10.76 0.92
CA VAL A 66 -4.09 11.92 0.88
C VAL A 66 -4.09 12.66 2.22
N SER A 67 -4.26 11.95 3.33
CA SER A 67 -4.34 12.55 4.68
C SER A 67 -3.05 13.26 5.10
N LEU A 68 -1.88 12.80 4.66
CA LEU A 68 -0.59 13.45 4.95
C LEU A 68 -0.27 14.60 4.01
N GLY A 69 -0.89 14.68 2.86
CA GLY A 69 -0.74 15.78 1.90
C GLY A 69 0.73 16.09 1.57
N LEU A 70 1.08 17.39 1.59
CA LEU A 70 2.44 17.85 1.31
C LEU A 70 3.48 17.40 2.34
N ALA A 71 3.10 17.09 3.57
CA ALA A 71 4.00 16.59 4.61
C ALA A 71 4.36 15.11 4.43
N ASN A 72 3.80 14.45 3.42
CA ASN A 72 3.99 13.03 3.20
C ASN A 72 5.46 12.68 2.94
N SER A 73 5.99 11.79 3.78
CA SER A 73 7.33 11.20 3.67
C SER A 73 7.30 9.66 3.59
N ARG A 74 6.12 9.08 3.37
CA ARG A 74 5.93 7.63 3.33
C ARG A 74 6.21 7.05 1.93
N TYR A 75 7.45 7.17 1.48
CA TYR A 75 7.90 6.71 0.15
C TYR A 75 7.58 5.24 -0.11
N LYS A 76 7.52 4.42 0.96
CA LYS A 76 7.14 3.02 0.86
C LYS A 76 5.72 2.84 0.29
N ASP A 77 4.76 3.67 0.70
CA ASP A 77 3.38 3.54 0.23
C ASP A 77 3.26 3.85 -1.27
N PHE A 78 3.96 4.85 -1.77
CA PHE A 78 4.05 5.11 -3.22
C PHE A 78 4.69 3.95 -3.98
N TYR A 79 5.79 3.41 -3.44
CA TYR A 79 6.48 2.29 -4.05
C TYR A 79 5.61 1.03 -4.11
N ASP A 80 4.93 0.73 -3.00
CA ASP A 80 4.03 -0.42 -2.89
C ASP A 80 2.84 -0.29 -3.85
N LEU A 81 2.21 0.90 -3.94
CA LEU A 81 1.08 1.15 -4.86
C LEU A 81 1.50 0.98 -6.33
N CYS A 82 2.62 1.58 -6.71
CA CYS A 82 3.15 1.43 -8.06
C CYS A 82 3.48 -0.05 -8.37
N THR A 83 4.10 -0.75 -7.41
CA THR A 83 4.46 -2.17 -7.58
C THR A 83 3.22 -3.06 -7.69
N LEU A 84 2.18 -2.81 -6.88
CA LEU A 84 0.92 -3.56 -6.96
C LEU A 84 0.24 -3.35 -8.30
N SER A 85 0.19 -2.11 -8.80
CA SER A 85 -0.40 -1.82 -10.11
C SER A 85 0.34 -2.47 -11.29
N GLU A 86 1.62 -2.82 -11.11
CA GLU A 86 2.45 -3.47 -12.13
C GLU A 86 2.43 -5.01 -12.05
N ARG A 87 1.86 -5.58 -11.00
CA ARG A 87 1.89 -7.03 -10.77
C ARG A 87 0.53 -7.68 -10.69
N GLU A 88 -0.51 -6.91 -10.38
CA GLU A 88 -1.83 -7.43 -10.08
C GLU A 88 -2.89 -6.74 -10.95
N ASP A 89 -3.87 -7.50 -11.38
CA ASP A 89 -5.08 -6.98 -12.00
C ASP A 89 -6.08 -6.56 -10.91
N PHE A 90 -6.87 -5.52 -11.18
CA PHE A 90 -7.86 -5.03 -10.24
C PHE A 90 -9.23 -4.87 -10.88
N ASP A 91 -10.24 -5.31 -10.16
CA ASP A 91 -11.62 -4.93 -10.43
C ASP A 91 -11.85 -3.49 -9.92
N GLY A 92 -12.29 -2.61 -10.83
CA GLY A 92 -12.44 -1.19 -10.51
C GLY A 92 -13.57 -0.91 -9.53
N GLU A 93 -14.65 -1.70 -9.56
CA GLU A 93 -15.76 -1.54 -8.62
C GLU A 93 -15.35 -1.95 -7.21
N LEU A 94 -14.64 -3.08 -7.06
CA LEU A 94 -14.11 -3.51 -5.76
C LEU A 94 -13.07 -2.52 -5.22
N LEU A 95 -12.20 -1.99 -6.08
CA LEU A 95 -11.23 -1.00 -5.67
C LEU A 95 -11.88 0.31 -5.22
N ARG A 96 -12.86 0.79 -5.99
CA ARG A 96 -13.65 1.98 -5.66
C ARG A 96 -14.31 1.84 -4.28
N GLU A 97 -14.99 0.71 -4.04
CA GLU A 97 -15.68 0.44 -2.78
C GLU A 97 -14.70 0.36 -1.59
N ALA A 98 -13.56 -0.30 -1.77
CA ALA A 98 -12.53 -0.38 -0.73
C ALA A 98 -12.02 1.03 -0.34
N ILE A 99 -11.75 1.88 -1.34
CA ILE A 99 -11.29 3.25 -1.12
C ILE A 99 -12.38 4.06 -0.40
N VAL A 100 -13.63 4.03 -0.87
CA VAL A 100 -14.73 4.78 -0.25
C VAL A 100 -14.88 4.40 1.22
N LYS A 101 -14.99 3.10 1.52
CA LYS A 101 -15.16 2.61 2.90
C LYS A 101 -14.00 2.98 3.83
N THR A 102 -12.78 2.92 3.32
CA THR A 102 -11.58 3.29 4.11
C THR A 102 -11.56 4.80 4.41
N PHE A 103 -11.88 5.64 3.42
CA PHE A 103 -11.91 7.09 3.59
C PHE A 103 -13.03 7.52 4.53
N GLU A 104 -14.23 6.93 4.40
CA GLU A 104 -15.36 7.16 5.31
C GLU A 104 -15.00 6.80 6.77
N ASN A 105 -14.39 5.61 6.97
CA ASN A 105 -14.00 5.13 8.29
C ASN A 105 -12.95 6.02 8.96
N ARG A 106 -12.04 6.60 8.17
CA ARG A 106 -10.97 7.49 8.66
C ARG A 106 -11.34 8.97 8.61
N HIS A 107 -12.57 9.31 8.16
CA HIS A 107 -13.05 10.68 8.00
C HIS A 107 -12.15 11.53 7.10
N THR A 108 -11.54 10.90 6.10
CA THR A 108 -10.70 11.56 5.09
C THR A 108 -11.55 11.98 3.90
N HIS A 109 -11.40 13.21 3.42
CA HIS A 109 -12.17 13.73 2.28
C HIS A 109 -11.40 13.55 0.97
N PHE A 110 -12.16 13.40 -0.13
CA PHE A 110 -11.61 13.28 -1.48
C PHE A 110 -11.31 14.68 -2.07
N GLU A 111 -10.38 15.39 -1.44
CA GLU A 111 -9.87 16.66 -1.95
C GLU A 111 -8.83 16.45 -3.06
N GLU A 112 -8.23 17.54 -3.53
CA GLU A 112 -7.11 17.45 -4.45
C GLU A 112 -5.95 16.70 -3.79
N ILE A 113 -5.43 15.69 -4.50
CA ILE A 113 -4.31 14.90 -3.98
C ILE A 113 -3.02 15.65 -4.20
N ALA A 114 -2.54 16.33 -3.17
CA ALA A 114 -1.32 17.14 -3.23
C ALA A 114 -0.12 16.36 -3.81
N ALA A 115 -0.05 15.05 -3.59
CA ALA A 115 0.99 14.19 -4.14
C ALA A 115 0.93 14.00 -5.67
N PHE A 116 -0.22 14.30 -6.29
CA PHE A 116 -0.42 14.21 -7.74
C PHE A 116 -0.36 15.57 -8.43
N ALA A 117 -0.19 16.64 -7.67
CA ALA A 117 -0.03 17.99 -8.20
C ALA A 117 1.36 18.17 -8.85
N ASP A 118 1.41 19.08 -9.81
CA ASP A 118 2.65 19.46 -10.47
C ASP A 118 3.65 20.01 -9.44
N GLY A 119 4.94 19.72 -9.62
CA GLY A 119 6.01 20.13 -8.73
C GLY A 119 6.18 19.30 -7.44
N PHE A 120 5.23 18.43 -7.07
CA PHE A 120 5.38 17.61 -5.87
C PHE A 120 6.64 16.75 -5.88
N THR A 121 6.96 16.14 -7.03
CA THR A 121 8.13 15.27 -7.19
C THR A 121 9.41 16.02 -7.55
N GLU A 122 9.31 17.30 -7.95
CA GLU A 122 10.46 18.11 -8.37
C GLU A 122 11.28 18.64 -7.21
N ASN A 123 10.74 18.60 -6.01
CA ASN A 123 11.42 19.06 -4.80
C ASN A 123 12.70 18.26 -4.55
N TYR A 124 13.83 18.96 -4.48
CA TYR A 124 15.15 18.36 -4.31
C TYR A 124 15.26 17.48 -3.05
N GLU A 125 14.70 17.93 -1.92
CA GLU A 125 14.75 17.15 -0.68
C GLU A 125 13.98 15.83 -0.82
N ARG A 126 12.82 15.83 -1.50
CA ARG A 126 12.04 14.62 -1.77
C ARG A 126 12.83 13.63 -2.61
N GLN A 127 13.50 14.10 -3.64
CA GLN A 127 14.36 13.26 -4.48
C GLN A 127 15.51 12.64 -3.68
N GLN A 128 16.15 13.39 -2.78
CA GLN A 128 17.20 12.86 -1.93
C GLN A 128 16.67 11.83 -0.92
N ARG A 129 15.53 12.08 -0.32
CA ARG A 129 14.85 11.14 0.59
C ARG A 129 14.42 9.87 -0.13
N TRP A 130 13.93 9.99 -1.37
CA TRP A 130 13.64 8.83 -2.22
C TRP A 130 14.87 7.94 -2.44
N LYS A 131 15.97 8.52 -2.86
CA LYS A 131 17.26 7.79 -3.02
C LYS A 131 17.71 7.16 -1.70
N GLY A 132 17.51 7.84 -0.58
CA GLY A 132 17.76 7.31 0.76
C GLY A 132 16.89 6.09 1.08
N PHE A 133 15.59 6.16 0.76
CA PHE A 133 14.66 5.05 0.93
C PHE A 133 15.10 3.81 0.13
N LEU A 134 15.38 3.94 -1.17
CA LEU A 134 15.83 2.81 -2.00
C LEU A 134 17.08 2.14 -1.42
N ARG A 135 18.08 2.94 -1.02
CA ARG A 135 19.31 2.43 -0.39
C ARG A 135 19.05 1.71 0.92
N SER A 136 18.22 2.29 1.80
CA SER A 136 17.92 1.72 3.13
C SER A 136 17.18 0.38 3.03
N LYS A 137 16.36 0.21 2.01
CA LYS A 137 15.59 -1.02 1.77
C LYS A 137 16.30 -2.02 0.87
N LYS A 138 17.50 -1.69 0.37
CA LYS A 138 18.28 -2.51 -0.58
C LYS A 138 17.44 -2.88 -1.82
N VAL A 139 16.60 -1.97 -2.26
CA VAL A 139 15.73 -2.18 -3.43
C VAL A 139 16.56 -1.91 -4.68
N SER A 140 16.66 -2.91 -5.56
CA SER A 140 17.29 -2.79 -6.88
C SER A 140 16.31 -2.16 -7.88
N ASP A 141 15.92 -0.92 -7.63
CA ASP A 141 15.05 -0.15 -8.51
C ASP A 141 15.75 1.18 -8.83
N ASN A 142 15.83 1.51 -10.11
CA ASN A 142 16.48 2.73 -10.59
C ASN A 142 15.48 3.83 -10.96
N ARG A 143 14.18 3.60 -10.75
CA ARG A 143 13.15 4.58 -11.10
C ARG A 143 13.25 5.82 -10.22
N SER A 144 13.02 6.94 -10.84
CA SER A 144 12.87 8.22 -10.14
C SER A 144 11.57 8.25 -9.32
N PHE A 145 11.50 9.15 -8.35
CA PHE A 145 10.27 9.35 -7.59
C PHE A 145 9.12 9.83 -8.49
N LEU A 146 9.42 10.60 -9.52
CA LEU A 146 8.43 11.03 -10.53
C LEU A 146 7.81 9.83 -11.26
N GLU A 147 8.61 8.86 -11.71
CA GLU A 147 8.09 7.67 -12.39
C GLU A 147 7.16 6.85 -11.48
N ILE A 148 7.51 6.69 -10.22
CA ILE A 148 6.69 5.99 -9.23
C ILE A 148 5.36 6.71 -8.99
N VAL A 149 5.39 8.03 -8.79
CA VAL A 149 4.17 8.83 -8.58
C VAL A 149 3.31 8.84 -9.84
N THR A 150 3.92 8.93 -11.03
CA THR A 150 3.20 8.89 -12.30
C THR A 150 2.49 7.55 -12.50
N GLY A 151 3.15 6.43 -12.21
CA GLY A 151 2.53 5.11 -12.28
C GLY A 151 1.36 4.96 -11.28
N THR A 152 1.56 5.44 -10.06
CA THR A 152 0.52 5.45 -9.03
C THR A 152 -0.68 6.33 -9.45
N LYS A 153 -0.42 7.51 -10.02
CA LYS A 153 -1.45 8.44 -10.54
C LYS A 153 -2.24 7.80 -11.68
N LEU A 154 -1.57 7.17 -12.63
CA LEU A 154 -2.21 6.48 -13.76
C LEU A 154 -3.19 5.40 -13.28
N PHE A 155 -2.81 4.65 -12.26
CA PHE A 155 -3.63 3.59 -11.67
C PHE A 155 -4.81 4.14 -10.87
N LEU A 156 -4.60 5.12 -9.99
CA LEU A 156 -5.59 5.50 -8.98
C LEU A 156 -6.47 6.69 -9.37
N LEU A 157 -5.96 7.63 -10.17
CA LEU A 157 -6.71 8.85 -10.48
C LEU A 157 -8.07 8.58 -11.14
N PRO A 158 -8.19 7.66 -12.13
CA PRO A 158 -9.49 7.38 -12.74
C PRO A 158 -10.54 6.85 -11.74
N VAL A 159 -10.12 6.02 -10.79
CA VAL A 159 -11.00 5.50 -9.72
C VAL A 159 -11.44 6.63 -8.79
N ILE A 160 -10.49 7.48 -8.37
CA ILE A 160 -10.75 8.60 -7.47
C ILE A 160 -11.66 9.64 -8.13
N ASP A 161 -11.47 9.91 -9.40
CA ASP A 161 -12.32 10.84 -10.15
C ASP A 161 -13.75 10.29 -10.28
N ALA A 162 -13.92 8.97 -10.47
CA ALA A 162 -15.24 8.34 -10.44
C ALA A 162 -15.89 8.46 -9.05
N ILE A 163 -15.11 8.31 -7.96
CA ILE A 163 -15.60 8.50 -6.58
C ILE A 163 -16.07 9.94 -6.37
N ARG A 164 -15.26 10.93 -6.76
CA ARG A 164 -15.59 12.37 -6.63
C ARG A 164 -16.86 12.76 -7.37
N GLN A 165 -17.08 12.13 -8.50
CA GLN A 165 -18.29 12.37 -9.34
C GLN A 165 -19.47 11.48 -8.92
N ASN A 166 -19.30 10.64 -7.91
CA ASN A 166 -20.27 9.64 -7.48
C ASN A 166 -20.75 8.71 -8.63
N LEU A 167 -19.81 8.34 -9.51
CA LEU A 167 -20.04 7.45 -10.63
C LEU A 167 -19.58 6.02 -10.31
N PRO A 168 -20.22 4.98 -10.91
CA PRO A 168 -19.69 3.61 -10.85
C PRO A 168 -18.39 3.52 -11.64
N PHE A 169 -17.52 2.58 -11.28
CA PHE A 169 -16.26 2.34 -11.99
C PHE A 169 -16.08 0.85 -12.26
N LYS A 170 -16.63 0.37 -13.37
CA LYS A 170 -16.70 -1.06 -13.73
C LYS A 170 -15.55 -1.55 -14.62
N ASN A 171 -14.53 -0.72 -14.79
CA ASN A 171 -13.36 -1.06 -15.57
C ASN A 171 -12.49 -2.10 -14.85
N GLN A 172 -11.65 -2.79 -15.62
CA GLN A 172 -10.64 -3.72 -15.11
C GLN A 172 -9.25 -3.13 -15.34
N TRP A 173 -8.41 -3.08 -14.32
CA TRP A 173 -7.00 -2.75 -14.47
C TRP A 173 -6.25 -3.97 -14.98
N ILE A 174 -5.58 -3.81 -16.11
CA ILE A 174 -4.74 -4.86 -16.70
C ILE A 174 -3.27 -4.47 -16.47
N HIS A 175 -2.62 -5.13 -15.54
CA HIS A 175 -1.25 -4.79 -15.11
C HIS A 175 -0.23 -4.86 -16.25
N THR A 176 -0.36 -5.83 -17.17
CA THR A 176 0.54 -6.00 -18.32
C THR A 176 0.45 -4.86 -19.33
N GLU A 177 -0.69 -4.17 -19.38
CA GLU A 177 -0.94 -3.06 -20.29
C GLU A 177 -0.89 -1.70 -19.57
N LYS A 178 -0.86 -1.71 -18.25
CA LYS A 178 -0.90 -0.54 -17.38
C LYS A 178 -2.05 0.42 -17.71
N GLN A 179 -3.25 -0.14 -17.92
CA GLN A 179 -4.43 0.66 -18.25
C GLN A 179 -5.73 0.05 -17.74
N TRP A 180 -6.74 0.90 -17.57
CA TRP A 180 -8.11 0.52 -17.29
C TRP A 180 -8.88 0.23 -18.60
N ARG A 181 -9.61 -0.88 -18.63
CA ARG A 181 -10.49 -1.28 -19.74
C ARG A 181 -11.91 -1.49 -19.30
#